data_25818512ba5518f92b1f42912c689311
#
_entry.id   25818512ba5518f92b1f42912c689311
#
_cell.length_a   1.000
_cell.length_b   1.000
_cell.length_c   1.000
_cell.angle_alpha   90.00
_cell.angle_beta   90.00
_cell.angle_gamma   90.00
#
_symmetry.space_group_name_H-M   'P 1'
#
loop_
_entity.id
_entity.type
_entity.pdbx_description
1 polymer ?
#
loop_
_entity_poly.entity_id
_entity_poly.type
_entity_poly.pdbx_seq_one_letter_code
_entity_poly.pdbx_strand_id
1 'polypeptide(L)'
;MKKSFVFFLTILYVSSIHLSAQKTENVPVGGGYPVTAEGAWCWFADPRALHYENESGTINKTYIGYIDIHGNIKAMQYDFKKKKQEEVLIRSYFQPDDHNNPTFLVLPDERIMIFYSRHTDEACFYYRISQIPGDITMLGEEKVIKTRNNTTYPSPFILSDDPEHIYLCWRGIGWHPTIAKLSLPDEKDDVSIVWGAYQIVKSTGARPYAKYVSNGKDKIYLTYTTGHPDNENPNFLYFNYIDIHTMQLKDVKGNTLSTIADGTFRVHKTPD
;
A
#
# COMPACT_ATOMS: atom_id res chain seq x y z
N MET A 1 43.65 20.77 65.57
CA MET A 1 42.55 20.96 64.58
C MET A 1 42.43 19.69 63.73
N LYS A 2 41.45 18.87 64.07
CA LYS A 2 41.14 17.62 63.32
C LYS A 2 40.02 17.95 62.30
N LYS A 3 40.28 17.84 60.99
CA LYS A 3 39.26 17.95 59.95
C LYS A 3 38.64 16.58 59.72
N SER A 4 37.35 16.43 60.08
CA SER A 4 36.55 15.27 59.71
C SER A 4 36.06 15.40 58.28
N PHE A 5 36.38 14.43 57.45
CA PHE A 5 35.85 14.28 56.10
C PHE A 5 34.60 13.39 56.19
N VAL A 6 33.45 13.95 55.85
CA VAL A 6 32.22 13.20 55.73
C VAL A 6 32.05 12.75 54.28
N PHE A 7 32.09 11.44 54.06
CA PHE A 7 31.83 10.84 52.76
C PHE A 7 30.31 10.67 52.60
N PHE A 8 29.70 11.37 51.66
CA PHE A 8 28.32 11.11 51.26
C PHE A 8 28.31 9.97 50.21
N LEU A 9 27.81 8.81 50.59
CA LEU A 9 27.57 7.68 49.71
C LEU A 9 26.18 7.86 49.05
N THR A 10 26.13 8.29 47.80
CA THR A 10 24.89 8.35 47.04
C THR A 10 24.60 6.97 46.46
N ILE A 11 23.63 6.30 47.05
CA ILE A 11 23.13 5.01 46.49
C ILE A 11 22.18 5.34 45.35
N LEU A 12 22.63 5.07 44.10
CA LEU A 12 21.79 5.08 42.92
C LEU A 12 20.87 3.83 42.94
N TYR A 13 19.61 4.05 43.22
CA TYR A 13 18.59 3.02 43.06
C TYR A 13 18.26 2.93 41.57
N VAL A 14 18.85 1.95 40.85
CA VAL A 14 18.43 1.58 39.52
C VAL A 14 17.18 0.71 39.65
N SER A 15 16.01 1.32 39.54
CA SER A 15 14.77 0.57 39.37
C SER A 15 14.77 -0.04 37.97
N SER A 16 15.03 -1.34 37.91
CA SER A 16 14.79 -2.14 36.70
C SER A 16 13.29 -2.15 36.45
N ILE A 17 12.84 -1.33 35.49
CA ILE A 17 11.51 -1.43 34.93
C ILE A 17 11.51 -2.74 34.12
N HIS A 18 10.95 -3.78 34.69
CA HIS A 18 10.60 -4.97 33.94
C HIS A 18 9.42 -4.57 33.04
N LEU A 19 9.70 -4.25 31.77
CA LEU A 19 8.68 -4.25 30.74
C LEU A 19 8.25 -5.73 30.60
N SER A 20 7.22 -6.08 31.33
CA SER A 20 6.46 -7.29 31.10
C SER A 20 5.82 -7.11 29.73
N ALA A 21 6.34 -7.79 28.70
CA ALA A 21 5.62 -7.95 27.45
C ALA A 21 4.30 -8.64 27.82
N GLN A 22 3.21 -7.86 27.82
CA GLN A 22 1.88 -8.44 27.93
C GLN A 22 1.73 -9.42 26.77
N LYS A 23 1.73 -10.72 27.09
CA LYS A 23 1.18 -11.73 26.20
C LYS A 23 -0.30 -11.31 26.01
N THR A 24 -0.60 -10.68 24.88
CA THR A 24 -1.97 -10.51 24.45
C THR A 24 -2.50 -11.92 24.19
N GLU A 25 -3.23 -12.46 25.14
CA GLU A 25 -4.05 -13.62 24.87
C GLU A 25 -5.02 -13.20 23.78
N ASN A 26 -4.95 -13.85 22.62
CA ASN A 26 -5.91 -13.66 21.54
C ASN A 26 -7.28 -14.13 22.04
N VAL A 27 -8.06 -13.22 22.61
CA VAL A 27 -9.43 -13.51 23.03
C VAL A 27 -10.30 -13.46 21.77
N PRO A 28 -10.93 -14.56 21.37
CA PRO A 28 -11.83 -14.55 20.23
C PRO A 28 -13.03 -13.65 20.54
N VAL A 29 -13.21 -12.59 19.80
CA VAL A 29 -14.41 -11.77 19.85
C VAL A 29 -15.32 -12.18 18.70
N GLY A 30 -16.45 -12.82 19.02
CA GLY A 30 -17.42 -13.20 18.01
C GLY A 30 -16.96 -14.25 16.98
N GLY A 31 -16.02 -15.13 17.37
CA GLY A 31 -15.51 -16.20 16.48
C GLY A 31 -14.39 -15.79 15.54
N GLY A 32 -13.95 -14.50 15.58
CA GLY A 32 -12.80 -14.02 14.81
C GLY A 32 -11.53 -13.97 15.67
N TYR A 33 -10.37 -14.15 15.01
CA TYR A 33 -9.07 -13.95 15.65
C TYR A 33 -8.51 -12.59 15.22
N PRO A 34 -8.15 -11.69 16.15
CA PRO A 34 -7.55 -10.42 15.78
C PRO A 34 -6.16 -10.63 15.16
N VAL A 35 -5.87 -9.88 14.11
CA VAL A 35 -4.54 -9.80 13.48
C VAL A 35 -3.58 -9.01 14.36
N THR A 36 -4.09 -7.93 14.94
CA THR A 36 -3.36 -7.02 15.84
C THR A 36 -4.35 -6.29 16.74
N ALA A 37 -3.88 -5.84 17.91
CA ALA A 37 -4.62 -4.94 18.80
C ALA A 37 -4.36 -3.45 18.51
N GLU A 38 -3.44 -3.11 17.61
CA GLU A 38 -2.90 -1.77 17.42
C GLU A 38 -3.10 -1.22 15.99
N GLY A 39 -3.90 -1.89 15.17
CA GLY A 39 -4.13 -1.48 13.78
C GLY A 39 -4.89 -0.17 13.66
N ALA A 40 -4.38 0.76 12.86
CA ALA A 40 -5.10 1.95 12.47
C ALA A 40 -6.14 1.64 11.39
N TRP A 41 -7.26 2.33 11.45
CA TRP A 41 -8.32 2.24 10.45
C TRP A 41 -8.37 3.49 9.59
N CYS A 42 -8.49 3.29 8.28
CA CYS A 42 -8.80 4.35 7.35
C CYS A 42 -10.01 3.92 6.50
N TRP A 43 -11.01 4.76 6.45
CA TRP A 43 -12.26 4.50 5.71
C TRP A 43 -12.06 4.31 4.20
N PHE A 44 -10.93 4.74 3.66
CA PHE A 44 -10.61 4.58 2.24
C PHE A 44 -9.46 3.60 1.97
N ALA A 45 -8.33 3.76 2.68
CA ALA A 45 -7.16 2.90 2.43
C ALA A 45 -7.39 1.47 2.91
N ASP A 46 -8.25 1.28 3.93
CA ASP A 46 -8.58 0.02 4.56
C ASP A 46 -7.36 -0.87 4.91
N PRO A 47 -7.46 -1.79 5.85
CA PRO A 47 -6.51 -2.89 5.95
C PRO A 47 -6.58 -3.70 4.66
N ARG A 48 -5.43 -3.92 4.00
CA ARG A 48 -5.37 -4.62 2.72
C ARG A 48 -4.93 -6.05 2.93
N ALA A 49 -5.65 -6.98 2.32
CA ALA A 49 -5.30 -8.38 2.31
C ALA A 49 -5.06 -8.86 0.88
N LEU A 50 -4.04 -9.71 0.73
CA LEU A 50 -3.76 -10.46 -0.49
C LEU A 50 -3.67 -11.94 -0.13
N HIS A 51 -4.51 -12.78 -0.74
CA HIS A 51 -4.35 -14.22 -0.68
C HIS A 51 -3.60 -14.71 -1.90
N TYR A 52 -2.63 -15.60 -1.69
CA TYR A 52 -1.86 -16.23 -2.75
C TYR A 52 -1.71 -17.72 -2.49
N GLU A 53 -2.10 -18.50 -3.48
CA GLU A 53 -1.85 -19.93 -3.56
C GLU A 53 -1.21 -20.22 -4.93
N ASN A 54 -0.04 -20.86 -4.93
CA ASN A 54 0.63 -21.20 -6.17
C ASN A 54 0.13 -22.54 -6.73
N GLU A 55 0.34 -22.77 -8.03
CA GLU A 55 -0.15 -23.97 -8.74
C GLU A 55 0.39 -25.27 -8.13
N SER A 56 1.61 -25.27 -7.61
CA SER A 56 2.19 -26.44 -6.93
C SER A 56 1.62 -26.71 -5.54
N GLY A 57 0.82 -25.78 -5.01
CA GLY A 57 0.28 -25.84 -3.66
C GLY A 57 1.34 -25.78 -2.57
N THR A 58 2.59 -25.38 -2.89
CA THR A 58 3.66 -25.21 -1.88
C THR A 58 3.48 -23.95 -1.07
N ILE A 59 2.90 -22.89 -1.67
CA ILE A 59 2.53 -21.64 -1.03
C ILE A 59 1.00 -21.59 -0.94
N ASN A 60 0.46 -21.33 0.24
CA ASN A 60 -0.94 -21.02 0.48
C ASN A 60 -0.99 -20.09 1.68
N LYS A 61 -0.98 -18.77 1.41
CA LYS A 61 -0.83 -17.74 2.44
C LYS A 61 -1.72 -16.54 2.18
N THR A 62 -2.08 -15.85 3.25
CA THR A 62 -2.70 -14.51 3.20
C THR A 62 -1.77 -13.52 3.87
N TYR A 63 -1.56 -12.38 3.20
CA TYR A 63 -0.79 -11.25 3.70
C TYR A 63 -1.76 -10.12 4.02
N ILE A 64 -1.61 -9.51 5.20
CA ILE A 64 -2.46 -8.39 5.66
C ILE A 64 -1.54 -7.25 6.05
N GLY A 65 -1.72 -6.10 5.38
CA GLY A 65 -0.93 -4.90 5.63
C GLY A 65 -1.69 -3.90 6.48
N TYR A 66 -1.01 -3.27 7.42
CA TYR A 66 -1.59 -2.26 8.30
C TYR A 66 -0.51 -1.31 8.82
N ILE A 67 -0.98 -0.20 9.38
CA ILE A 67 -0.18 0.73 10.14
C ILE A 67 -0.61 0.65 11.60
N ASP A 68 0.33 0.72 12.53
CA ASP A 68 0.01 0.74 13.95
C ASP A 68 -0.08 2.19 14.51
N ILE A 69 -0.50 2.31 15.76
CA ILE A 69 -0.67 3.61 16.44
C ILE A 69 0.61 4.44 16.55
N HIS A 70 1.79 3.84 16.36
CA HIS A 70 3.08 4.52 16.38
C HIS A 70 3.56 4.94 14.99
N GLY A 71 2.75 4.65 13.95
CA GLY A 71 3.12 4.91 12.55
C GLY A 71 4.13 3.92 11.99
N ASN A 72 4.23 2.73 12.57
CA ASN A 72 5.00 1.66 11.97
C ASN A 72 4.22 1.02 10.84
N ILE A 73 4.88 0.77 9.71
CA ILE A 73 4.32 -0.05 8.63
C ILE A 73 4.57 -1.51 8.99
N LYS A 74 3.51 -2.28 9.10
CA LYS A 74 3.53 -3.69 9.48
C LYS A 74 2.77 -4.56 8.50
N ALA A 75 3.09 -5.82 8.49
CA ALA A 75 2.31 -6.85 7.80
C ALA A 75 2.23 -8.11 8.66
N MET A 76 1.17 -8.87 8.46
CA MET A 76 1.00 -10.21 8.97
C MET A 76 0.90 -11.17 7.81
N GLN A 77 1.60 -12.30 7.86
CA GLN A 77 1.31 -13.43 6.99
C GLN A 77 0.67 -14.56 7.80
N TYR A 78 -0.35 -15.18 7.22
CA TYR A 78 -0.93 -16.42 7.72
C TYR A 78 -0.66 -17.54 6.72
N ASP A 79 0.07 -18.57 7.17
CA ASP A 79 0.36 -19.77 6.39
C ASP A 79 -0.71 -20.84 6.68
N PHE A 80 -1.60 -21.12 5.71
CA PHE A 80 -2.70 -22.07 5.88
C PHE A 80 -2.21 -23.52 6.00
N LYS A 81 -1.04 -23.85 5.44
CA LYS A 81 -0.45 -25.20 5.52
C LYS A 81 0.14 -25.47 6.89
N LYS A 82 0.84 -24.47 7.44
CA LYS A 82 1.47 -24.56 8.77
C LYS A 82 0.53 -24.12 9.88
N LYS A 83 -0.61 -23.50 9.55
CA LYS A 83 -1.55 -22.87 10.50
C LYS A 83 -0.82 -21.90 11.43
N LYS A 84 0.07 -21.09 10.85
CA LYS A 84 0.96 -20.19 11.58
C LYS A 84 0.74 -18.74 11.14
N GLN A 85 0.66 -17.86 12.11
CA GLN A 85 0.64 -16.41 11.93
C GLN A 85 1.98 -15.81 12.31
N GLU A 86 2.50 -14.89 11.49
CA GLU A 86 3.76 -14.19 11.73
C GLU A 86 3.59 -12.71 11.38
N GLU A 87 3.88 -11.84 12.34
CA GLU A 87 3.91 -10.39 12.14
C GLU A 87 5.31 -9.95 11.71
N VAL A 88 5.39 -9.00 10.79
CA VAL A 88 6.61 -8.44 10.24
C VAL A 88 6.58 -6.93 10.34
N LEU A 89 7.62 -6.34 10.92
CA LEU A 89 7.88 -4.90 10.87
C LEU A 89 8.54 -4.56 9.53
N ILE A 90 7.83 -3.81 8.67
CA ILE A 90 8.34 -3.38 7.37
C ILE A 90 9.17 -2.11 7.52
N ARG A 91 8.64 -1.11 8.21
CA ARG A 91 9.31 0.16 8.49
C ARG A 91 8.87 0.73 9.84
N SER A 92 9.84 1.08 10.71
CA SER A 92 9.55 1.70 12.00
C SER A 92 9.37 3.21 11.90
N TYR A 93 8.48 3.77 12.73
CA TYR A 93 8.26 5.22 12.90
C TYR A 93 8.17 6.00 11.59
N PHE A 94 7.41 5.46 10.64
CA PHE A 94 7.33 6.02 9.30
C PHE A 94 6.50 7.32 9.28
N GLN A 95 5.24 7.22 9.67
CA GLN A 95 4.33 8.35 9.85
C GLN A 95 3.05 7.85 10.53
N PRO A 96 2.59 8.45 11.64
CA PRO A 96 1.34 8.06 12.29
C PRO A 96 0.14 8.63 11.53
N ASP A 97 -0.10 8.10 10.32
CA ASP A 97 -1.18 8.52 9.43
C ASP A 97 -1.84 7.27 8.82
N ASP A 98 -3.15 7.15 8.95
CA ASP A 98 -3.94 6.00 8.53
C ASP A 98 -4.02 5.81 7.00
N HIS A 99 -3.52 6.78 6.22
CA HIS A 99 -3.43 6.67 4.76
C HIS A 99 -2.26 5.81 4.26
N ASN A 100 -1.34 5.40 5.15
CA ASN A 100 -0.06 4.78 4.78
C ASN A 100 -0.10 3.25 4.74
N ASN A 101 -1.27 2.62 4.74
CA ASN A 101 -1.40 1.17 4.70
C ASN A 101 -0.65 0.58 3.51
N PRO A 102 0.22 -0.43 3.74
CA PRO A 102 0.98 -1.07 2.67
C PRO A 102 0.08 -1.93 1.78
N THR A 103 0.52 -2.14 0.55
CA THR A 103 -0.13 -3.03 -0.41
C THR A 103 0.86 -4.05 -0.95
N PHE A 104 0.34 -5.20 -1.40
CA PHE A 104 1.12 -6.34 -1.83
C PHE A 104 0.96 -6.62 -3.32
N LEU A 105 2.03 -7.14 -3.91
CA LEU A 105 2.04 -7.66 -5.26
C LEU A 105 2.83 -8.97 -5.28
N VAL A 106 2.28 -10.01 -5.90
CA VAL A 106 3.01 -11.24 -6.19
C VAL A 106 3.79 -11.01 -7.49
N LEU A 107 5.11 -11.20 -7.43
CA LEU A 107 6.00 -11.13 -8.59
C LEU A 107 5.98 -12.45 -9.37
N PRO A 108 6.45 -12.46 -10.64
CA PRO A 108 6.49 -13.70 -11.44
C PRO A 108 7.34 -14.83 -10.85
N ASP A 109 8.31 -14.49 -9.99
CA ASP A 109 9.14 -15.43 -9.25
C ASP A 109 8.55 -15.83 -7.88
N GLU A 110 7.25 -15.52 -7.68
CA GLU A 110 6.48 -15.79 -6.46
C GLU A 110 6.94 -15.00 -5.22
N ARG A 111 7.93 -14.11 -5.34
CA ARG A 111 8.29 -13.19 -4.25
C ARG A 111 7.20 -12.15 -4.05
N ILE A 112 7.11 -11.64 -2.85
CA ILE A 112 6.11 -10.63 -2.47
C ILE A 112 6.76 -9.25 -2.43
N MET A 113 6.28 -8.35 -3.28
CA MET A 113 6.65 -6.94 -3.26
C MET A 113 5.62 -6.15 -2.44
N ILE A 114 6.11 -5.32 -1.53
CA ILE A 114 5.29 -4.54 -0.60
C ILE A 114 5.54 -3.07 -0.88
N PHE A 115 4.50 -2.34 -1.32
CA PHE A 115 4.55 -0.90 -1.57
C PHE A 115 3.94 -0.13 -0.41
N TYR A 116 4.52 1.02 -0.07
CA TYR A 116 3.98 1.97 0.90
C TYR A 116 4.49 3.38 0.60
N SER A 117 3.80 4.38 1.11
CA SER A 117 4.14 5.79 0.92
C SER A 117 3.72 6.61 2.14
N ARG A 118 4.35 7.75 2.32
CA ARG A 118 3.86 8.76 3.26
C ARG A 118 2.67 9.50 2.67
N HIS A 119 1.86 10.08 3.53
CA HIS A 119 0.75 10.92 3.11
C HIS A 119 1.21 12.38 3.06
N THR A 120 1.04 13.00 1.91
CA THR A 120 1.16 14.46 1.62
C THR A 120 2.54 15.10 1.63
N ASP A 121 3.59 14.48 2.09
CA ASP A 121 4.87 15.15 2.31
C ASP A 121 6.05 14.65 1.46
N GLU A 122 5.89 13.53 0.75
CA GLU A 122 6.94 12.98 -0.11
C GLU A 122 6.42 12.57 -1.49
N ALA A 123 7.27 12.77 -2.51
CA ALA A 123 6.96 12.42 -3.90
C ALA A 123 7.65 11.10 -4.28
N CYS A 124 7.37 10.04 -3.54
CA CYS A 124 7.94 8.72 -3.79
C CYS A 124 7.07 7.60 -3.22
N PHE A 125 7.29 6.39 -3.74
CA PHE A 125 6.92 5.15 -3.10
C PHE A 125 8.15 4.48 -2.54
N TYR A 126 8.01 3.89 -1.37
CA TYR A 126 8.94 2.93 -0.82
C TYR A 126 8.47 1.53 -1.13
N TYR A 127 9.41 0.61 -1.27
CA TYR A 127 9.05 -0.80 -1.40
C TYR A 127 10.14 -1.71 -0.81
N ARG A 128 9.73 -2.91 -0.46
CA ARG A 128 10.61 -4.02 -0.11
C ARG A 128 10.11 -5.29 -0.79
N ILE A 129 11.02 -6.19 -1.12
CA ILE A 129 10.71 -7.46 -1.76
C ILE A 129 11.14 -8.59 -0.83
N SER A 130 10.31 -9.63 -0.70
CA SER A 130 10.69 -10.80 0.07
C SER A 130 11.86 -11.51 -0.59
N GLN A 131 12.81 -12.01 0.23
CA GLN A 131 13.96 -12.74 -0.29
C GLN A 131 13.61 -14.20 -0.68
N ILE A 132 12.52 -14.69 -0.13
CA ILE A 132 12.02 -16.06 -0.35
C ILE A 132 10.64 -15.97 -0.99
N PRO A 133 10.34 -16.78 -2.04
CA PRO A 133 9.00 -16.87 -2.60
C PRO A 133 7.93 -17.11 -1.54
N GLY A 134 6.89 -16.28 -1.58
CA GLY A 134 5.75 -16.38 -0.68
C GLY A 134 6.05 -16.17 0.81
N ASP A 135 7.22 -15.62 1.21
CA ASP A 135 7.57 -15.46 2.63
C ASP A 135 8.08 -14.06 2.95
N ILE A 136 7.24 -13.25 3.62
CA ILE A 136 7.58 -11.88 3.99
C ILE A 136 8.35 -11.74 5.30
N THR A 137 8.68 -12.83 5.98
CA THR A 137 9.47 -12.78 7.22
C THR A 137 10.92 -12.35 6.96
N MET A 138 11.40 -12.52 5.73
CA MET A 138 12.70 -12.06 5.27
C MET A 138 12.54 -11.08 4.12
N LEU A 139 12.62 -9.80 4.42
CA LEU A 139 12.54 -8.72 3.44
C LEU A 139 13.93 -8.23 3.03
N GLY A 140 14.11 -7.97 1.73
CA GLY A 140 15.26 -7.29 1.19
C GLY A 140 15.39 -5.84 1.67
N GLU A 141 16.37 -5.11 1.16
CA GLU A 141 16.57 -3.69 1.47
C GLU A 141 15.36 -2.84 1.06
N GLU A 142 15.13 -1.75 1.79
CA GLU A 142 14.14 -0.76 1.40
C GLU A 142 14.64 0.04 0.20
N LYS A 143 13.80 0.16 -0.81
CA LYS A 143 14.07 0.88 -2.05
C LYS A 143 13.01 1.93 -2.33
N VAL A 144 13.30 2.84 -3.26
CA VAL A 144 12.49 4.03 -3.52
C VAL A 144 12.24 4.21 -5.01
N ILE A 145 10.96 4.41 -5.37
CA ILE A 145 10.55 4.88 -6.69
C ILE A 145 10.19 6.36 -6.56
N LYS A 146 11.03 7.23 -7.11
CA LYS A 146 10.77 8.68 -7.10
C LYS A 146 9.70 9.04 -8.12
N THR A 147 8.76 9.87 -7.72
CA THR A 147 7.73 10.45 -8.58
C THR A 147 7.89 11.97 -8.64
N ARG A 148 7.03 12.65 -9.40
CA ARG A 148 7.04 14.13 -9.46
C ARG A 148 6.00 14.77 -8.54
N ASN A 149 5.14 13.96 -7.95
CA ASN A 149 4.02 14.43 -7.15
C ASN A 149 3.86 13.53 -5.94
N ASN A 150 3.21 14.03 -4.91
CA ASN A 150 2.88 13.26 -3.73
C ASN A 150 2.16 11.97 -4.10
N THR A 151 2.36 10.95 -3.30
CA THR A 151 1.89 9.59 -3.55
C THR A 151 1.06 9.11 -2.38
N THR A 152 -0.09 8.50 -2.67
CA THR A 152 -0.95 7.89 -1.65
C THR A 152 -1.76 6.76 -2.29
N TYR A 153 -1.99 5.70 -1.54
CA TYR A 153 -2.84 4.56 -1.94
C TYR A 153 -2.31 3.79 -3.17
N PRO A 154 -1.10 3.23 -3.12
CA PRO A 154 -0.58 2.42 -4.21
C PRO A 154 -1.48 1.21 -4.49
N SER A 155 -1.73 0.96 -5.77
CA SER A 155 -2.52 -0.17 -6.25
C SER A 155 -1.79 -0.80 -7.45
N PRO A 156 -0.88 -1.77 -7.20
CA PRO A 156 -0.06 -2.42 -8.22
C PRO A 156 -0.79 -3.61 -8.85
N PHE A 157 -0.51 -3.84 -10.15
CA PHE A 157 -1.02 -4.98 -10.91
C PHE A 157 0.06 -5.50 -11.86
N ILE A 158 0.16 -6.81 -12.02
CA ILE A 158 0.79 -7.48 -13.17
C ILE A 158 -0.34 -8.15 -13.92
N LEU A 159 -0.36 -7.99 -15.25
CA LEU A 159 -1.42 -8.49 -16.12
C LEU A 159 -0.86 -9.50 -17.11
N SER A 160 -1.58 -10.60 -17.37
CA SER A 160 -1.03 -11.69 -18.18
C SER A 160 -0.73 -11.32 -19.63
N ASP A 161 -1.37 -10.30 -20.17
CA ASP A 161 -1.10 -9.80 -21.53
C ASP A 161 0.10 -8.83 -21.57
N ASP A 162 0.65 -8.43 -20.41
CA ASP A 162 1.90 -7.67 -20.30
C ASP A 162 2.62 -8.06 -18.98
N PRO A 163 3.14 -9.32 -18.92
CA PRO A 163 3.74 -9.85 -17.68
C PRO A 163 5.10 -9.24 -17.34
N GLU A 164 5.69 -8.47 -18.24
CA GLU A 164 7.01 -7.84 -18.10
C GLU A 164 6.96 -6.54 -17.30
N HIS A 165 5.75 -6.05 -16.95
CA HIS A 165 5.59 -4.76 -16.30
C HIS A 165 4.64 -4.79 -15.11
N ILE A 166 4.86 -3.84 -14.19
CA ILE A 166 3.95 -3.53 -13.08
C ILE A 166 3.18 -2.26 -13.43
N TYR A 167 1.86 -2.34 -13.45
CA TYR A 167 0.98 -1.18 -13.54
C TYR A 167 0.72 -0.67 -12.13
N LEU A 168 1.17 0.53 -11.82
CA LEU A 168 0.94 1.16 -10.53
C LEU A 168 -0.06 2.29 -10.67
N CYS A 169 -1.22 2.15 -10.02
CA CYS A 169 -2.24 3.17 -9.91
C CYS A 169 -2.22 3.78 -8.52
N TRP A 170 -2.46 5.11 -8.41
CA TRP A 170 -2.47 5.79 -7.11
C TRP A 170 -3.21 7.13 -7.16
N ARG A 171 -3.40 7.77 -6.01
CA ARG A 171 -3.79 9.18 -5.93
C ARG A 171 -2.52 10.04 -6.01
N GLY A 172 -2.28 10.67 -7.16
CA GLY A 172 -1.00 11.28 -7.50
C GLY A 172 -1.13 12.71 -8.03
N ILE A 173 -1.01 12.91 -9.33
CA ILE A 173 -0.93 14.22 -9.97
C ILE A 173 -2.15 15.07 -9.61
N GLY A 174 -1.93 16.18 -8.88
CA GLY A 174 -2.99 17.05 -8.39
C GLY A 174 -4.00 16.36 -7.48
N TRP A 175 -3.61 15.29 -6.79
CA TRP A 175 -4.47 14.46 -5.95
C TRP A 175 -5.55 13.68 -6.71
N HIS A 176 -5.33 13.43 -7.99
CA HIS A 176 -6.25 12.71 -8.86
C HIS A 176 -5.73 11.31 -9.19
N PRO A 177 -6.59 10.44 -9.72
CA PRO A 177 -6.20 9.12 -10.24
C PRO A 177 -5.04 9.24 -11.22
N THR A 178 -3.97 8.53 -10.94
CA THR A 178 -2.71 8.56 -11.68
C THR A 178 -2.24 7.14 -11.92
N ILE A 179 -1.53 6.91 -13.04
CA ILE A 179 -0.97 5.61 -13.41
C ILE A 179 0.46 5.76 -13.93
N ALA A 180 1.30 4.78 -13.64
CA ALA A 180 2.56 4.55 -14.31
C ALA A 180 2.75 3.07 -14.62
N LYS A 181 3.61 2.77 -15.59
CA LYS A 181 4.13 1.42 -15.84
C LYS A 181 5.55 1.37 -15.31
N LEU A 182 5.84 0.35 -14.52
CA LEU A 182 7.15 0.11 -13.94
C LEU A 182 7.78 -1.13 -14.57
N SER A 183 9.12 -1.19 -14.59
CA SER A 183 9.82 -2.44 -14.87
C SER A 183 9.53 -3.48 -13.79
N LEU A 184 9.71 -4.75 -14.09
CA LEU A 184 9.92 -5.75 -13.03
C LEU A 184 11.23 -5.45 -12.30
N PRO A 185 11.42 -5.97 -11.06
CA PRO A 185 12.69 -5.88 -10.36
C PRO A 185 13.82 -6.52 -11.17
N ASP A 186 14.97 -5.84 -11.24
CA ASP A 186 16.20 -6.40 -11.82
C ASP A 186 16.95 -7.33 -10.81
N GLU A 187 18.16 -7.75 -11.17
CA GLU A 187 19.01 -8.60 -10.32
C GLU A 187 19.36 -7.99 -8.97
N LYS A 188 19.21 -6.67 -8.82
CA LYS A 188 19.42 -5.92 -7.57
C LYS A 188 18.13 -5.54 -6.88
N ASP A 189 17.00 -6.03 -7.38
CA ASP A 189 15.66 -5.65 -6.98
C ASP A 189 15.32 -4.16 -7.25
N ASP A 190 16.01 -3.51 -8.21
CA ASP A 190 15.72 -2.14 -8.60
C ASP A 190 14.56 -2.08 -9.59
N VAL A 191 13.64 -1.14 -9.37
CA VAL A 191 12.45 -0.89 -10.18
C VAL A 191 12.45 0.53 -10.67
N SER A 192 12.14 0.76 -11.95
CA SER A 192 12.08 2.07 -12.57
C SER A 192 10.75 2.34 -13.25
N ILE A 193 10.39 3.63 -13.36
CA ILE A 193 9.24 4.04 -14.18
C ILE A 193 9.67 3.99 -15.65
N VAL A 194 9.02 3.13 -16.43
CA VAL A 194 9.28 2.97 -17.88
C VAL A 194 8.25 3.71 -18.74
N TRP A 195 7.07 4.04 -18.18
CA TRP A 195 6.04 4.84 -18.84
C TRP A 195 5.21 5.63 -17.82
N GLY A 196 4.92 6.89 -18.10
CA GLY A 196 4.16 7.77 -17.20
C GLY A 196 5.10 8.58 -16.28
N ALA A 197 4.67 9.09 -15.14
CA ALA A 197 3.30 9.00 -14.59
C ALA A 197 2.33 9.92 -15.34
N TYR A 198 1.09 9.48 -15.54
CA TYR A 198 0.03 10.25 -16.19
C TYR A 198 -1.22 10.32 -15.32
N GLN A 199 -1.88 11.48 -15.32
CA GLN A 199 -3.16 11.66 -14.69
C GLN A 199 -4.24 11.01 -15.55
N ILE A 200 -4.98 10.03 -15.00
CA ILE A 200 -6.03 9.29 -15.74
C ILE A 200 -7.28 10.15 -15.86
N VAL A 201 -7.71 10.71 -14.74
CA VAL A 201 -8.94 11.48 -14.60
C VAL A 201 -8.64 12.80 -13.87
N LYS A 202 -9.23 13.88 -14.33
CA LYS A 202 -9.26 15.17 -13.64
C LYS A 202 -10.71 15.55 -13.35
N SER A 203 -11.06 15.64 -12.08
CA SER A 203 -12.36 16.16 -11.65
C SER A 203 -12.33 17.66 -11.48
N THR A 204 -13.47 18.31 -11.64
CA THR A 204 -13.69 19.70 -11.21
C THR A 204 -13.77 19.80 -9.69
N GLY A 205 -14.10 18.70 -9.00
CA GLY A 205 -14.02 18.58 -7.54
C GLY A 205 -12.59 18.39 -7.07
N ALA A 206 -12.33 18.77 -5.82
CA ALA A 206 -11.01 18.60 -5.20
C ALA A 206 -10.82 17.17 -4.73
N ARG A 207 -9.66 16.59 -5.03
CA ARG A 207 -9.18 15.31 -4.45
C ARG A 207 -10.17 14.14 -4.58
N PRO A 208 -10.53 13.70 -5.79
CA PRO A 208 -11.39 12.53 -5.97
C PRO A 208 -10.70 11.27 -5.44
N TYR A 209 -11.47 10.35 -4.90
CA TYR A 209 -11.00 9.04 -4.48
C TYR A 209 -11.26 8.01 -5.56
N ALA A 210 -10.30 7.10 -5.76
CA ALA A 210 -10.43 6.00 -6.71
C ALA A 210 -10.03 4.66 -6.09
N LYS A 211 -10.81 3.63 -6.38
CA LYS A 211 -10.49 2.22 -6.12
C LYS A 211 -10.24 1.50 -7.43
N TYR A 212 -9.30 0.58 -7.42
CA TYR A 212 -8.85 -0.15 -8.60
C TYR A 212 -8.95 -1.65 -8.39
N VAL A 213 -9.27 -2.37 -9.46
CA VAL A 213 -9.21 -3.83 -9.55
C VAL A 213 -8.88 -4.22 -10.99
N SER A 214 -8.23 -5.36 -11.20
CA SER A 214 -7.95 -5.87 -12.54
C SER A 214 -8.71 -7.17 -12.82
N ASN A 215 -8.83 -7.51 -14.10
CA ASN A 215 -9.26 -8.85 -14.52
C ASN A 215 -8.11 -9.86 -14.57
N GLY A 216 -6.91 -9.44 -14.16
CA GLY A 216 -5.70 -10.24 -14.23
C GLY A 216 -5.13 -10.41 -15.63
N LYS A 217 -5.78 -9.86 -16.65
CA LYS A 217 -5.41 -10.09 -18.06
C LYS A 217 -5.01 -8.82 -18.79
N ASP A 218 -5.96 -7.97 -19.12
CA ASP A 218 -5.80 -6.87 -20.07
C ASP A 218 -6.47 -5.56 -19.62
N LYS A 219 -7.17 -5.56 -18.47
CA LYS A 219 -7.95 -4.40 -18.02
C LYS A 219 -7.73 -4.07 -16.55
N ILE A 220 -7.66 -2.77 -16.27
CA ILE A 220 -7.72 -2.21 -14.92
C ILE A 220 -9.00 -1.40 -14.82
N TYR A 221 -9.91 -1.83 -13.97
CA TYR A 221 -11.16 -1.15 -13.68
C TYR A 221 -10.97 -0.14 -12.56
N LEU A 222 -11.65 0.99 -12.64
CA LEU A 222 -11.64 2.01 -11.60
C LEU A 222 -13.03 2.56 -11.36
N THR A 223 -13.35 2.73 -10.08
CA THR A 223 -14.46 3.56 -9.63
C THR A 223 -13.89 4.77 -8.90
N TYR A 224 -14.48 5.93 -9.11
CA TYR A 224 -13.98 7.16 -8.47
C TYR A 224 -15.11 8.17 -8.27
N THR A 225 -14.88 9.08 -7.32
CA THR A 225 -15.82 10.13 -6.95
C THR A 225 -15.56 11.43 -7.72
N THR A 226 -16.52 12.36 -7.72
CA THR A 226 -16.29 13.71 -8.22
C THR A 226 -15.20 14.42 -7.42
N GLY A 227 -15.20 14.25 -6.10
CA GLY A 227 -14.24 14.88 -5.20
C GLY A 227 -14.23 14.26 -3.82
N HIS A 228 -13.57 14.93 -2.89
CA HIS A 228 -13.55 14.54 -1.48
C HIS A 228 -14.97 14.67 -0.90
N PRO A 229 -15.49 13.67 -0.17
CA PRO A 229 -16.87 13.67 0.32
C PRO A 229 -17.22 14.84 1.23
N ASP A 230 -16.24 15.37 1.95
CA ASP A 230 -16.47 16.53 2.84
C ASP A 230 -16.69 17.85 2.08
N ASN A 231 -16.28 17.92 0.81
CA ASN A 231 -16.25 19.16 0.03
C ASN A 231 -17.16 19.14 -1.19
N GLU A 232 -17.70 17.98 -1.56
CA GLU A 232 -18.48 17.80 -2.78
C GLU A 232 -19.92 17.41 -2.49
N ASN A 233 -20.86 18.26 -2.99
CA ASN A 233 -22.30 17.99 -2.95
C ASN A 233 -22.96 18.57 -4.20
N PRO A 234 -23.57 17.75 -5.10
CA PRO A 234 -23.55 16.28 -5.08
C PRO A 234 -22.17 15.69 -5.38
N ASN A 235 -21.89 14.50 -4.85
CA ASN A 235 -20.68 13.75 -5.12
C ASN A 235 -21.07 12.49 -5.91
N PHE A 236 -20.78 12.48 -7.20
CA PHE A 236 -21.12 11.37 -8.09
C PHE A 236 -20.09 10.25 -7.99
N LEU A 237 -20.52 9.03 -8.28
CA LEU A 237 -19.67 7.88 -8.46
C LEU A 237 -19.60 7.51 -9.94
N TYR A 238 -18.37 7.42 -10.44
CA TYR A 238 -18.08 7.07 -11.83
C TYR A 238 -17.44 5.68 -11.92
N PHE A 239 -17.58 5.05 -13.08
CA PHE A 239 -16.94 3.80 -13.42
C PHE A 239 -16.32 3.87 -14.82
N ASN A 240 -15.05 3.46 -14.93
CA ASN A 240 -14.33 3.34 -16.19
C ASN A 240 -13.36 2.16 -16.12
N TYR A 241 -12.74 1.83 -17.25
CA TYR A 241 -11.63 0.89 -17.27
C TYR A 241 -10.51 1.36 -18.20
N ILE A 242 -9.30 0.91 -17.91
CA ILE A 242 -8.11 1.10 -18.71
C ILE A 242 -7.89 -0.20 -19.51
N ASP A 243 -7.80 -0.07 -20.82
CA ASP A 243 -7.36 -1.13 -21.73
C ASP A 243 -5.84 -0.99 -21.91
N ILE A 244 -5.09 -2.01 -21.46
CA ILE A 244 -3.61 -1.90 -21.44
C ILE A 244 -2.96 -2.03 -22.82
N HIS A 245 -3.64 -2.63 -23.79
CA HIS A 245 -3.11 -2.74 -25.16
C HIS A 245 -3.06 -1.40 -25.87
N THR A 246 -4.01 -0.51 -25.56
CA THR A 246 -4.11 0.80 -26.17
C THR A 246 -3.77 1.94 -25.23
N MET A 247 -3.63 1.66 -23.91
CA MET A 247 -3.51 2.65 -22.85
C MET A 247 -4.58 3.72 -22.92
N GLN A 248 -5.81 3.28 -23.20
CA GLN A 248 -7.00 4.13 -23.28
C GLN A 248 -7.89 3.94 -22.08
N LEU A 249 -8.43 5.05 -21.59
CA LEU A 249 -9.56 5.05 -20.66
C LEU A 249 -10.86 4.88 -21.46
N LYS A 250 -11.68 3.92 -21.05
CA LYS A 250 -12.93 3.56 -21.73
C LYS A 250 -14.12 3.60 -20.78
N ASP A 251 -15.29 3.89 -21.33
CA ASP A 251 -16.57 3.77 -20.62
C ASP A 251 -17.07 2.32 -20.58
N VAL A 252 -18.18 2.09 -19.87
CA VAL A 252 -18.81 0.77 -19.74
C VAL A 252 -19.23 0.15 -21.08
N LYS A 253 -19.44 0.95 -22.13
CA LYS A 253 -19.83 0.50 -23.48
C LYS A 253 -18.61 0.22 -24.36
N GLY A 254 -17.39 0.51 -23.90
CA GLY A 254 -16.14 0.37 -24.64
C GLY A 254 -15.75 1.57 -25.48
N ASN A 255 -16.46 2.69 -25.37
CA ASN A 255 -16.08 3.92 -26.07
C ASN A 255 -14.83 4.50 -25.40
N THR A 256 -13.90 5.00 -26.24
CA THR A 256 -12.69 5.66 -25.75
C THR A 256 -13.03 7.07 -25.25
N LEU A 257 -12.65 7.34 -24.00
CA LEU A 257 -12.80 8.64 -23.35
C LEU A 257 -11.54 9.49 -23.48
N SER A 258 -10.37 8.85 -23.38
CA SER A 258 -9.06 9.47 -23.61
C SER A 258 -7.99 8.41 -23.89
N THR A 259 -6.91 8.82 -24.58
CA THR A 259 -5.63 8.12 -24.59
C THR A 259 -4.78 8.72 -23.48
N ILE A 260 -4.38 7.90 -22.49
CA ILE A 260 -3.86 8.38 -21.20
C ILE A 260 -2.62 9.27 -21.36
N ALA A 261 -1.70 8.92 -22.27
CA ALA A 261 -0.49 9.72 -22.50
C ALA A 261 -0.76 11.06 -23.22
N ASP A 262 -1.83 11.12 -24.00
CA ASP A 262 -2.13 12.27 -24.85
C ASP A 262 -3.10 13.28 -24.19
N GLY A 263 -3.84 12.82 -23.19
CA GLY A 263 -4.80 13.69 -22.52
C GLY A 263 -5.51 13.05 -21.33
N THR A 264 -5.96 13.91 -20.45
CA THR A 264 -6.68 13.52 -19.22
C THR A 264 -8.18 13.63 -19.44
N PHE A 265 -8.92 12.58 -19.14
CA PHE A 265 -10.39 12.64 -19.11
C PHE A 265 -10.88 13.57 -18.00
N ARG A 266 -11.86 14.41 -18.32
CA ARG A 266 -12.41 15.38 -17.38
C ARG A 266 -13.83 15.00 -16.99
N VAL A 267 -14.09 15.01 -15.69
CA VAL A 267 -15.44 14.86 -15.12
C VAL A 267 -15.89 16.15 -14.46
N HIS A 268 -17.17 16.42 -14.54
CA HIS A 268 -17.81 17.61 -14.00
C HIS A 268 -18.79 17.26 -12.88
N LYS A 269 -19.14 18.25 -12.04
CA LYS A 269 -20.12 18.07 -10.96
C LYS A 269 -21.53 17.78 -11.46
N THR A 270 -21.85 18.22 -12.66
CA THR A 270 -23.13 17.94 -13.30
C THR A 270 -22.86 17.05 -14.48
N PRO A 271 -23.45 15.85 -14.54
CA PRO A 271 -23.48 15.06 -15.78
C PRO A 271 -24.19 15.90 -16.86
N ASP A 272 -23.63 15.92 -18.05
CA ASP A 272 -24.29 16.45 -19.23
C ASP A 272 -25.52 15.62 -19.61
#